data_6987f49dc71be24c8e669d68981a3bed
#
_entry.id   6987f49dc71be24c8e669d68981a3bed
#
_cell.length_a   1.000
_cell.length_b   1.000
_cell.length_c   1.000
_cell.angle_alpha   90.00
_cell.angle_beta   90.00
_cell.angle_gamma   90.00
#
_symmetry.space_group_name_H-M   'P 1'
#
loop_
_entity.id
_entity.type
_entity.pdbx_description
1 polymer ?
#
loop_
_entity_poly.entity_id
_entity_poly.type
_entity_poly.pdbx_seq_one_letter_code
_entity_poly.pdbx_strand_id
1 'polypeptide(L)'
;SFGFNTLAIVDGKPKTCNLKDFLTNFLSFREDVVIKKTKFDLQKAEERAHILLGLSVSVENLDKIIKIIRSSKTPDDAKQSILKTKWKINKTQKLISLVEGKKSKNIYSLSEDQVIAILELRLQKLTALGINEIEIEIKKLAELIAKYKKIISSKKELLKVISEELKNIKEKFAVPRRTKIIDAVLNYDIEET
;
A
#
# COMPACT_ATOMS: atom_id res chain seq x y z
N SER A 1 14.20 34.15 34.58
CA SER A 1 14.10 34.20 33.09
C SER A 1 14.28 32.79 32.51
N PHE A 2 13.52 32.46 31.49
CA PHE A 2 13.61 31.17 30.80
C PHE A 2 14.13 31.40 29.37
N GLY A 3 15.26 30.79 29.04
CA GLY A 3 15.82 30.83 27.68
C GLY A 3 15.24 29.73 26.81
N PHE A 4 14.74 30.06 25.63
CA PHE A 4 14.21 29.12 24.67
C PHE A 4 15.09 29.09 23.40
N ASN A 5 15.86 28.01 23.23
CA ASN A 5 16.73 27.80 22.07
C ASN A 5 16.11 26.71 21.17
N THR A 6 15.70 27.11 19.98
CA THR A 6 14.98 26.26 19.02
C THR A 6 15.90 25.77 17.90
N LEU A 7 17.09 25.31 18.25
CA LEU A 7 18.03 24.72 17.29
C LEU A 7 17.56 23.30 16.90
N ALA A 8 17.40 23.05 15.62
CA ALA A 8 17.05 21.74 15.06
C ALA A 8 17.92 21.40 13.86
N ILE A 9 18.00 20.11 13.54
CA ILE A 9 18.65 19.65 12.30
C ILE A 9 17.58 19.57 11.22
N VAL A 10 17.71 20.42 10.19
CA VAL A 10 16.82 20.44 9.03
C VAL A 10 17.67 20.14 7.80
N ASP A 11 17.32 19.11 7.04
CA ASP A 11 18.05 18.63 5.85
C ASP A 11 19.55 18.37 6.13
N GLY A 12 19.84 17.79 7.30
CA GLY A 12 21.19 17.45 7.74
C GLY A 12 22.04 18.64 8.22
N LYS A 13 21.46 19.85 8.35
CA LYS A 13 22.17 21.06 8.81
C LYS A 13 21.49 21.65 10.06
N PRO A 14 22.28 22.16 11.03
CA PRO A 14 21.72 22.86 12.19
C PRO A 14 21.07 24.17 11.75
N LYS A 15 19.84 24.42 12.18
CA LYS A 15 19.09 25.64 11.89
C LYS A 15 18.29 26.05 13.11
N THR A 16 18.31 27.33 13.44
CA THR A 16 17.39 27.91 14.42
C THR A 16 16.01 28.08 13.77
N CYS A 17 15.00 27.42 14.35
CA CYS A 17 13.65 27.35 13.81
C CYS A 17 12.67 28.07 14.71
N ASN A 18 11.72 28.80 14.15
CA ASN A 18 10.54 29.25 14.89
C ASN A 18 9.48 28.14 14.91
N LEU A 19 8.39 28.31 15.65
CA LEU A 19 7.32 27.31 15.77
C LEU A 19 6.73 26.93 14.42
N LYS A 20 6.54 27.88 13.50
CA LYS A 20 6.04 27.64 12.15
C LYS A 20 7.00 26.77 11.34
N ASP A 21 8.30 27.03 11.45
CA ASP A 21 9.33 26.22 10.77
C ASP A 21 9.31 24.77 11.25
N PHE A 22 9.18 24.53 12.56
CA PHE A 22 9.04 23.18 13.10
C PHE A 22 7.82 22.46 12.53
N LEU A 23 6.65 23.10 12.54
CA LEU A 23 5.42 22.51 12.02
C LEU A 23 5.53 22.22 10.51
N THR A 24 6.10 23.16 9.74
CA THR A 24 6.25 23.01 8.28
C THR A 24 7.21 21.86 7.95
N ASN A 25 8.37 21.81 8.61
CA ASN A 25 9.36 20.76 8.39
C ASN A 25 8.81 19.39 8.81
N PHE A 26 8.09 19.34 9.94
CA PHE A 26 7.43 18.10 10.38
C PHE A 26 6.40 17.61 9.36
N LEU A 27 5.55 18.49 8.84
CA LEU A 27 4.54 18.12 7.84
C LEU A 27 5.18 17.64 6.56
N SER A 28 6.21 18.34 6.05
CA SER A 28 6.94 17.92 4.85
C SER A 28 7.56 16.52 5.03
N PHE A 29 8.22 16.28 6.15
CA PHE A 29 8.76 14.96 6.48
C PHE A 29 7.67 13.88 6.54
N ARG A 30 6.52 14.20 7.16
CA ARG A 30 5.39 13.25 7.24
C ARG A 30 4.78 12.95 5.87
N GLU A 31 4.66 13.96 5.00
CA GLU A 31 4.20 13.77 3.62
C GLU A 31 5.10 12.75 2.90
N ASP A 32 6.43 12.91 2.98
CA ASP A 32 7.39 11.98 2.36
C ASP A 32 7.31 10.57 2.93
N VAL A 33 7.19 10.44 4.24
CA VAL A 33 7.07 9.13 4.90
C VAL A 33 5.79 8.41 4.48
N VAL A 34 4.65 9.11 4.49
CA VAL A 34 3.35 8.52 4.10
C VAL A 34 3.35 8.14 2.62
N ILE A 35 3.95 8.97 1.74
CA ILE A 35 4.08 8.64 0.32
C ILE A 35 4.94 7.36 0.14
N LYS A 36 6.11 7.27 0.79
CA LYS A 36 6.98 6.11 0.69
C LYS A 36 6.30 4.84 1.19
N LYS A 37 5.64 4.92 2.35
CA LYS A 37 4.85 3.83 2.91
C LYS A 37 3.74 3.39 1.94
N THR A 38 2.97 4.36 1.43
CA THR A 38 1.85 4.07 0.52
C THR A 38 2.33 3.45 -0.80
N LYS A 39 3.48 3.87 -1.33
CA LYS A 39 4.09 3.26 -2.53
C LYS A 39 4.49 1.80 -2.27
N PHE A 40 5.08 1.53 -1.12
CA PHE A 40 5.45 0.17 -0.72
C PHE A 40 4.22 -0.74 -0.56
N ASP A 41 3.19 -0.24 0.12
CA ASP A 41 1.93 -0.97 0.31
C ASP A 41 1.20 -1.19 -1.02
N LEU A 42 1.25 -0.20 -1.93
CA LEU A 42 0.72 -0.32 -3.29
C LEU A 42 1.42 -1.44 -4.06
N GLN A 43 2.75 -1.43 -4.06
CA GLN A 43 3.54 -2.46 -4.75
C GLN A 43 3.20 -3.87 -4.24
N LYS A 44 3.16 -4.06 -2.92
CA LYS A 44 2.77 -5.35 -2.33
C LYS A 44 1.35 -5.78 -2.71
N ALA A 45 0.40 -4.83 -2.73
CA ALA A 45 -0.97 -5.13 -3.14
C ALA A 45 -1.05 -5.49 -4.63
N GLU A 46 -0.31 -4.82 -5.50
CA GLU A 46 -0.24 -5.13 -6.93
C GLU A 46 0.41 -6.49 -7.20
N GLU A 47 1.53 -6.81 -6.53
CA GLU A 47 2.19 -8.13 -6.59
C GLU A 47 1.24 -9.25 -6.15
N ARG A 48 0.56 -9.07 -5.01
CA ARG A 48 -0.41 -10.06 -4.51
C ARG A 48 -1.59 -10.24 -5.46
N ALA A 49 -2.16 -9.15 -5.98
CA ALA A 49 -3.25 -9.18 -6.93
C ALA A 49 -2.83 -9.87 -8.24
N HIS A 50 -1.61 -9.60 -8.72
CA HIS A 50 -1.04 -10.25 -9.90
C HIS A 50 -0.98 -11.78 -9.74
N ILE A 51 -0.47 -12.28 -8.62
CA ILE A 51 -0.43 -13.73 -8.33
C ILE A 51 -1.85 -14.32 -8.27
N LEU A 52 -2.78 -13.67 -7.58
CA LEU A 52 -4.16 -14.15 -7.46
C LEU A 52 -4.90 -14.17 -8.81
N LEU A 53 -4.62 -13.22 -9.71
CA LEU A 53 -5.15 -13.27 -11.08
C LEU A 53 -4.65 -14.51 -11.83
N GLY A 54 -3.36 -14.84 -11.72
CA GLY A 54 -2.80 -16.08 -12.28
C GLY A 54 -3.48 -17.33 -11.73
N LEU A 55 -3.73 -17.37 -10.43
CA LEU A 55 -4.43 -18.48 -9.78
C LEU A 55 -5.90 -18.56 -10.26
N SER A 56 -6.59 -17.44 -10.41
CA SER A 56 -7.96 -17.40 -10.94
C SER A 56 -8.03 -17.94 -12.38
N VAL A 57 -7.09 -17.56 -13.24
CA VAL A 57 -6.96 -18.10 -14.60
C VAL A 57 -6.69 -19.61 -14.57
N SER A 58 -5.89 -20.07 -13.62
CA SER A 58 -5.54 -21.49 -13.46
C SER A 58 -6.74 -22.33 -13.03
N VAL A 59 -7.52 -21.83 -12.10
CA VAL A 59 -8.72 -22.53 -11.63
C VAL A 59 -9.77 -22.60 -12.76
N GLU A 60 -9.90 -21.53 -13.57
CA GLU A 60 -10.79 -21.52 -14.73
C GLU A 60 -10.37 -22.54 -15.84
N ASN A 61 -9.07 -22.88 -15.88
CA ASN A 61 -8.48 -23.78 -16.87
C ASN A 61 -7.84 -25.03 -16.24
N LEU A 62 -8.34 -25.50 -15.12
CA LEU A 62 -7.70 -26.49 -14.25
C LEU A 62 -7.34 -27.79 -14.98
N ASP A 63 -8.28 -28.36 -15.72
CA ASP A 63 -8.06 -29.64 -16.46
C ASP A 63 -6.91 -29.55 -17.44
N LYS A 64 -6.78 -28.42 -18.14
CA LYS A 64 -5.71 -28.20 -19.10
C LYS A 64 -4.36 -28.06 -18.41
N ILE A 65 -4.30 -27.38 -17.27
CA ILE A 65 -3.08 -27.24 -16.47
C ILE A 65 -2.65 -28.58 -15.92
N ILE A 66 -3.55 -29.36 -15.34
CA ILE A 66 -3.26 -30.72 -14.84
C ILE A 66 -2.73 -31.60 -15.96
N LYS A 67 -3.33 -31.54 -17.16
CA LYS A 67 -2.89 -32.31 -18.31
C LYS A 67 -1.47 -31.94 -18.72
N ILE A 68 -1.12 -30.67 -18.75
CA ILE A 68 0.25 -30.20 -19.07
C ILE A 68 1.22 -30.68 -18.00
N ILE A 69 0.93 -30.52 -16.71
CA ILE A 69 1.80 -30.95 -15.62
C ILE A 69 2.06 -32.47 -15.69
N ARG A 70 1.01 -33.28 -15.93
CA ARG A 70 1.15 -34.76 -16.02
C ARG A 70 1.89 -35.24 -17.27
N SER A 71 1.82 -34.48 -18.36
CA SER A 71 2.50 -34.85 -19.63
C SER A 71 3.96 -34.38 -19.69
N SER A 72 4.37 -33.49 -18.79
CA SER A 72 5.73 -32.93 -18.72
C SER A 72 6.66 -33.91 -17.99
N LYS A 73 7.89 -34.05 -18.50
CA LYS A 73 8.91 -34.93 -17.91
C LYS A 73 9.62 -34.26 -16.74
N THR A 74 9.78 -32.94 -16.81
CA THR A 74 10.44 -32.14 -15.79
C THR A 74 9.57 -30.95 -15.35
N PRO A 75 9.78 -30.39 -14.15
CA PRO A 75 9.09 -29.16 -13.72
C PRO A 75 9.34 -27.98 -14.67
N ASP A 76 10.54 -27.87 -15.24
CA ASP A 76 10.89 -26.81 -16.17
C ASP A 76 10.15 -26.96 -17.52
N ASP A 77 9.94 -28.17 -18.01
CA ASP A 77 9.12 -28.43 -19.20
C ASP A 77 7.67 -28.00 -18.95
N ALA A 78 7.12 -28.30 -17.75
CA ALA A 78 5.79 -27.87 -17.36
C ALA A 78 5.71 -26.34 -17.33
N LYS A 79 6.68 -25.68 -16.71
CA LYS A 79 6.77 -24.21 -16.62
C LYS A 79 6.76 -23.58 -18.02
N GLN A 80 7.63 -24.05 -18.92
CA GLN A 80 7.72 -23.53 -20.28
C GLN A 80 6.44 -23.75 -21.08
N SER A 81 5.81 -24.91 -20.92
CA SER A 81 4.56 -25.24 -21.61
C SER A 81 3.41 -24.37 -21.16
N ILE A 82 3.31 -24.09 -19.85
CA ILE A 82 2.29 -23.21 -19.29
C ILE A 82 2.49 -21.76 -19.74
N LEU A 83 3.75 -21.26 -19.76
CA LEU A 83 4.09 -19.90 -20.21
C LEU A 83 3.75 -19.68 -21.68
N LYS A 84 4.03 -20.64 -22.57
CA LYS A 84 3.75 -20.54 -24.00
C LYS A 84 2.27 -20.65 -24.33
N THR A 85 1.47 -21.19 -23.41
CA THR A 85 0.04 -21.42 -23.65
C THR A 85 -0.75 -20.12 -23.46
N LYS A 86 -1.63 -19.85 -24.42
CA LYS A 86 -2.63 -18.78 -24.31
C LYS A 86 -3.88 -19.32 -23.62
N TRP A 87 -4.25 -18.68 -22.53
CA TRP A 87 -5.34 -19.14 -21.67
C TRP A 87 -6.64 -18.41 -21.98
N LYS A 88 -7.71 -19.14 -22.20
CA LYS A 88 -9.03 -18.55 -22.36
C LYS A 88 -9.54 -18.08 -20.99
N ILE A 89 -10.06 -16.85 -20.93
CA ILE A 89 -10.63 -16.25 -19.74
C ILE A 89 -12.06 -15.76 -20.03
N ASN A 90 -12.98 -16.09 -19.15
CA ASN A 90 -14.36 -15.63 -19.21
C ASN A 90 -14.71 -14.87 -17.90
N LYS A 91 -14.75 -15.57 -16.77
CA LYS A 91 -15.08 -15.01 -15.45
C LYS A 91 -13.96 -14.09 -14.96
N THR A 92 -12.72 -14.50 -15.12
CA THR A 92 -11.52 -13.76 -14.67
C THR A 92 -11.31 -12.46 -15.45
N GLN A 93 -11.92 -12.27 -16.62
CA GLN A 93 -11.79 -11.06 -17.43
C GLN A 93 -12.17 -9.78 -16.68
N LYS A 94 -13.26 -9.82 -15.90
CA LYS A 94 -13.71 -8.68 -15.08
C LYS A 94 -12.70 -8.34 -13.99
N LEU A 95 -12.08 -9.34 -13.37
CA LEU A 95 -11.09 -9.16 -12.32
C LEU A 95 -9.79 -8.55 -12.85
N ILE A 96 -9.34 -9.00 -14.03
CA ILE A 96 -8.17 -8.44 -14.71
C ILE A 96 -8.41 -6.96 -15.04
N SER A 97 -9.58 -6.61 -15.57
CA SER A 97 -9.89 -5.21 -15.88
C SER A 97 -9.95 -4.32 -14.64
N LEU A 98 -10.36 -4.85 -13.49
CA LEU A 98 -10.38 -4.12 -12.21
C LEU A 98 -8.96 -3.83 -11.67
N VAL A 99 -8.03 -4.78 -11.80
CA VAL A 99 -6.67 -4.65 -11.27
C VAL A 99 -5.76 -3.91 -12.25
N GLU A 100 -5.74 -4.32 -13.51
CA GLU A 100 -4.84 -3.78 -14.53
C GLU A 100 -5.37 -2.54 -15.24
N GLY A 101 -6.66 -2.22 -15.09
CA GLY A 101 -7.29 -1.06 -15.73
C GLY A 101 -7.39 -1.15 -17.26
N LYS A 102 -7.06 -2.30 -17.85
CA LYS A 102 -7.10 -2.54 -19.29
C LYS A 102 -8.26 -3.45 -19.65
N LYS A 103 -8.93 -3.17 -20.78
CA LYS A 103 -9.90 -4.11 -21.35
C LYS A 103 -9.14 -5.34 -21.82
N SER A 104 -9.22 -6.42 -21.08
CA SER A 104 -8.61 -7.69 -21.43
C SER A 104 -9.35 -8.32 -22.62
N LYS A 105 -8.60 -8.83 -23.59
CA LYS A 105 -9.14 -9.75 -24.61
C LYS A 105 -9.47 -11.07 -23.92
N ASN A 106 -10.31 -11.91 -24.50
CA ASN A 106 -10.69 -13.23 -23.96
C ASN A 106 -9.51 -14.24 -23.83
N ILE A 107 -8.29 -13.73 -23.93
CA ILE A 107 -7.05 -14.51 -23.91
C ILE A 107 -6.08 -13.81 -22.95
N TYR A 108 -5.50 -14.60 -22.05
CA TYR A 108 -4.49 -14.17 -21.09
C TYR A 108 -3.21 -14.99 -21.23
N SER A 109 -2.07 -14.35 -21.05
CA SER A 109 -0.75 -15.01 -20.98
C SER A 109 -0.24 -14.88 -19.55
N LEU A 110 0.05 -16.02 -18.92
CA LEU A 110 0.57 -16.04 -17.55
C LEU A 110 2.02 -15.54 -17.53
N SER A 111 2.38 -14.78 -16.50
CA SER A 111 3.76 -14.37 -16.24
C SER A 111 4.55 -15.50 -15.56
N GLU A 112 5.86 -15.35 -15.52
CA GLU A 112 6.75 -16.33 -14.89
C GLU A 112 6.43 -16.50 -13.40
N ASP A 113 6.24 -15.38 -12.67
CA ASP A 113 5.90 -15.39 -11.24
C ASP A 113 4.56 -16.08 -10.97
N GLN A 114 3.57 -15.86 -11.85
CA GLN A 114 2.29 -16.54 -11.77
C GLN A 114 2.42 -18.05 -11.98
N VAL A 115 3.22 -18.47 -12.95
CA VAL A 115 3.44 -19.90 -13.23
C VAL A 115 4.19 -20.57 -12.08
N ILE A 116 5.20 -19.93 -11.51
CA ILE A 116 5.90 -20.44 -10.33
C ILE A 116 4.91 -20.62 -9.18
N ALA A 117 4.11 -19.61 -8.89
CA ALA A 117 3.11 -19.69 -7.83
C ALA A 117 2.06 -20.79 -8.06
N ILE A 118 1.68 -21.05 -9.31
CA ILE A 118 0.76 -22.15 -9.67
C ILE A 118 1.41 -23.51 -9.42
N LEU A 119 2.68 -23.69 -9.81
CA LEU A 119 3.40 -24.96 -9.66
C LEU A 119 3.76 -25.26 -8.19
N GLU A 120 4.01 -24.23 -7.37
CA GLU A 120 4.28 -24.37 -5.94
C GLU A 120 3.02 -24.73 -5.12
N LEU A 121 1.83 -24.42 -5.65
CA LEU A 121 0.59 -24.80 -5.00
C LEU A 121 0.35 -26.30 -5.08
N ARG A 122 0.14 -26.93 -3.91
CA ARG A 122 -0.34 -28.31 -3.89
C ARG A 122 -1.68 -28.40 -4.62
N LEU A 123 -1.82 -29.38 -5.53
CA LEU A 123 -3.04 -29.62 -6.32
C LEU A 123 -4.32 -29.65 -5.47
N GLN A 124 -4.23 -30.18 -4.23
CA GLN A 124 -5.34 -30.16 -3.25
C GLN A 124 -5.79 -28.74 -2.86
N LYS A 125 -4.86 -27.77 -2.82
CA LYS A 125 -5.21 -26.37 -2.53
C LYS A 125 -5.83 -25.68 -3.73
N LEU A 126 -5.41 -26.02 -4.95
CA LEU A 126 -6.02 -25.49 -6.18
C LEU A 126 -7.49 -25.92 -6.34
N THR A 127 -7.81 -27.16 -5.93
CA THR A 127 -9.19 -27.68 -5.98
C THR A 127 -10.05 -27.23 -4.80
N ALA A 128 -9.42 -26.97 -3.62
CA ALA A 128 -10.09 -26.52 -2.41
C ALA A 128 -10.26 -25.01 -2.30
N LEU A 129 -9.41 -24.21 -3.03
CA LEU A 129 -9.59 -22.76 -3.13
C LEU A 129 -10.85 -22.50 -3.95
N GLY A 130 -11.94 -22.19 -3.24
CA GLY A 130 -13.18 -21.77 -3.89
C GLY A 130 -12.89 -20.56 -4.77
N ILE A 131 -13.28 -20.61 -6.04
CA ILE A 131 -13.18 -19.47 -6.99
C ILE A 131 -13.69 -18.19 -6.33
N ASN A 132 -14.71 -18.29 -5.53
CA ASN A 132 -15.33 -17.18 -4.80
C ASN A 132 -14.39 -16.49 -3.79
N GLU A 133 -13.53 -17.24 -3.09
CA GLU A 133 -12.59 -16.66 -2.11
C GLU A 133 -11.51 -15.83 -2.81
N ILE A 134 -10.96 -16.36 -3.91
CA ILE A 134 -9.99 -15.64 -4.74
C ILE A 134 -10.62 -14.37 -5.31
N GLU A 135 -11.85 -14.44 -5.82
CA GLU A 135 -12.56 -13.27 -6.35
C GLU A 135 -12.78 -12.19 -5.30
N ILE A 136 -13.16 -12.57 -4.07
CA ILE A 136 -13.35 -11.63 -2.96
C ILE A 136 -12.03 -10.96 -2.59
N GLU A 137 -10.94 -11.72 -2.52
CA GLU A 137 -9.61 -11.18 -2.20
C GLU A 137 -9.14 -10.22 -3.30
N ILE A 138 -9.30 -10.56 -4.57
CA ILE A 138 -8.93 -9.70 -5.70
C ILE A 138 -9.73 -8.39 -5.66
N LYS A 139 -11.04 -8.43 -5.39
CA LYS A 139 -11.87 -7.22 -5.29
C LYS A 139 -11.39 -6.30 -4.18
N LYS A 140 -11.11 -6.85 -2.99
CA LYS A 140 -10.54 -6.08 -1.87
C LYS A 140 -9.19 -5.45 -2.22
N LEU A 141 -8.31 -6.19 -2.88
CA LEU A 141 -7.02 -5.66 -3.32
C LEU A 141 -7.18 -4.57 -4.39
N ALA A 142 -8.11 -4.71 -5.33
CA ALA A 142 -8.39 -3.69 -6.33
C ALA A 142 -8.87 -2.37 -5.69
N GLU A 143 -9.72 -2.44 -4.66
CA GLU A 143 -10.14 -1.26 -3.90
C GLU A 143 -8.97 -0.61 -3.15
N LEU A 144 -8.10 -1.41 -2.53
CA LEU A 144 -6.90 -0.91 -1.85
C LEU A 144 -5.91 -0.26 -2.84
N ILE A 145 -5.68 -0.88 -3.99
CA ILE A 145 -4.83 -0.34 -5.05
C ILE A 145 -5.37 1.01 -5.54
N ALA A 146 -6.68 1.11 -5.78
CA ALA A 146 -7.33 2.36 -6.17
C ALA A 146 -7.17 3.45 -5.09
N LYS A 147 -7.34 3.08 -3.80
CA LYS A 147 -7.14 3.98 -2.65
C LYS A 147 -5.70 4.47 -2.57
N TYR A 148 -4.71 3.59 -2.68
CA TYR A 148 -3.30 3.96 -2.62
C TYR A 148 -2.90 4.86 -3.79
N LYS A 149 -3.34 4.55 -5.01
CA LYS A 149 -3.11 5.42 -6.19
C LYS A 149 -3.70 6.81 -5.99
N LYS A 150 -4.89 6.90 -5.38
CA LYS A 150 -5.54 8.19 -5.08
C LYS A 150 -4.76 9.00 -4.04
N ILE A 151 -4.24 8.36 -2.98
CA ILE A 151 -3.41 9.01 -1.96
C ILE A 151 -2.12 9.57 -2.58
N ILE A 152 -1.47 8.80 -3.46
CA ILE A 152 -0.21 9.21 -4.10
C ILE A 152 -0.42 10.35 -5.10
N SER A 153 -1.55 10.36 -5.82
CA SER A 153 -1.84 11.34 -6.87
C SER A 153 -2.46 12.64 -6.36
N SER A 154 -3.01 12.67 -5.13
CA SER A 154 -3.74 13.81 -4.59
C SER A 154 -3.18 14.28 -3.26
N LYS A 155 -2.62 15.50 -3.24
CA LYS A 155 -2.14 16.14 -1.99
C LYS A 155 -3.27 16.24 -0.94
N LYS A 156 -4.50 16.48 -1.36
CA LYS A 156 -5.66 16.55 -0.45
C LYS A 156 -5.90 15.23 0.27
N GLU A 157 -5.85 14.10 -0.45
CA GLU A 157 -6.04 12.77 0.16
C GLU A 157 -4.86 12.39 1.04
N LEU A 158 -3.62 12.75 0.65
CA LEU A 158 -2.43 12.57 1.47
C LEU A 158 -2.54 13.30 2.82
N LEU A 159 -2.92 14.59 2.80
CA LEU A 159 -3.10 15.40 4.02
C LEU A 159 -4.23 14.86 4.89
N LYS A 160 -5.27 14.29 4.28
CA LYS A 160 -6.36 13.64 5.02
C LYS A 160 -5.85 12.43 5.81
N VAL A 161 -5.01 11.59 5.21
CA VAL A 161 -4.39 10.45 5.90
C VAL A 161 -3.54 10.92 7.07
N ILE A 162 -2.69 11.93 6.88
CA ILE A 162 -1.86 12.51 7.94
C ILE A 162 -2.74 13.06 9.08
N SER A 163 -3.82 13.78 8.74
CA SER A 163 -4.75 14.31 9.71
C SER A 163 -5.44 13.22 10.54
N GLU A 164 -5.82 12.11 9.91
CA GLU A 164 -6.41 10.95 10.59
C GLU A 164 -5.40 10.27 11.53
N GLU A 165 -4.16 10.07 11.09
CA GLU A 165 -3.09 9.54 11.94
C GLU A 165 -2.82 10.42 13.16
N LEU A 166 -2.76 11.75 12.97
CA LEU A 166 -2.55 12.71 14.07
C LEU A 166 -3.74 12.76 15.04
N LYS A 167 -4.98 12.65 14.55
CA LYS A 167 -6.17 12.55 15.40
C LYS A 167 -6.13 11.31 16.29
N ASN A 168 -5.79 10.15 15.72
CA ASN A 168 -5.65 8.91 16.48
C ASN A 168 -4.57 9.00 17.57
N ILE A 169 -3.45 9.68 17.29
CA ILE A 169 -2.42 9.94 18.30
C ILE A 169 -2.94 10.88 19.38
N LYS A 170 -3.65 11.94 18.99
CA LYS A 170 -4.25 12.87 19.93
C LYS A 170 -5.24 12.17 20.87
N GLU A 171 -6.12 11.34 20.35
CA GLU A 171 -7.11 10.59 21.15
C GLU A 171 -6.44 9.65 22.17
N LYS A 172 -5.32 9.03 21.82
CA LYS A 172 -4.62 8.09 22.70
C LYS A 172 -3.74 8.77 23.75
N PHE A 173 -3.15 9.91 23.43
CA PHE A 173 -2.06 10.49 24.22
C PHE A 173 -2.25 11.94 24.62
N ALA A 174 -3.38 12.60 24.26
CA ALA A 174 -3.60 13.98 24.61
C ALA A 174 -3.75 14.16 26.13
N VAL A 175 -2.99 15.10 26.68
CA VAL A 175 -3.08 15.52 28.07
C VAL A 175 -3.53 16.99 28.10
N PRO A 176 -4.44 17.37 29.00
CA PRO A 176 -4.86 18.77 29.12
C PRO A 176 -3.68 19.66 29.51
N ARG A 177 -3.70 20.89 29.02
CA ARG A 177 -2.66 21.87 29.31
C ARG A 177 -2.67 22.23 30.80
N ARG A 178 -1.53 22.13 31.47
CA ARG A 178 -1.39 22.47 32.91
C ARG A 178 -1.11 23.94 33.14
N THR A 179 -0.61 24.68 32.14
CA THR A 179 -0.26 26.09 32.24
C THR A 179 -1.32 26.98 31.58
N LYS A 180 -1.57 28.17 32.10
CA LYS A 180 -2.42 29.18 31.46
C LYS A 180 -1.56 30.21 30.75
N ILE A 181 -2.00 30.66 29.57
CA ILE A 181 -1.43 31.84 28.93
C ILE A 181 -2.20 33.02 29.45
N ILE A 182 -1.49 33.96 30.08
CA ILE A 182 -2.03 35.22 30.56
C ILE A 182 -1.27 36.36 29.91
N ASP A 183 -1.90 37.52 29.77
CA ASP A 183 -1.21 38.73 29.35
C ASP A 183 -0.20 39.13 30.43
N ALA A 184 0.98 39.57 30.02
CA ALA A 184 2.01 40.01 30.94
C ALA A 184 1.57 41.33 31.60
N VAL A 185 1.36 41.28 32.91
CA VAL A 185 1.20 42.51 33.73
C VAL A 185 2.62 42.89 34.15
N LEU A 186 3.21 43.86 33.45
CA LEU A 186 4.53 44.42 33.79
C LEU A 186 4.35 45.48 34.90
N ASN A 187 4.07 45.07 36.11
CA ASN A 187 4.26 45.91 37.27
C ASN A 187 5.65 45.63 37.84
N TYR A 188 6.65 46.37 37.38
CA TYR A 188 7.93 46.48 38.05
C TYR A 188 7.83 47.67 39.03
N ASP A 189 7.50 47.40 40.26
CA ASP A 189 7.82 48.33 41.35
C ASP A 189 9.32 48.20 41.54
N ILE A 190 10.07 49.18 41.00
CA ILE A 190 11.47 49.38 41.33
C ILE A 190 11.46 50.05 42.68
N GLU A 191 11.60 49.29 43.78
CA GLU A 191 11.99 49.84 45.04
C GLU A 191 13.45 50.33 44.91
N GLU A 192 13.59 51.65 44.79
CA GLU A 192 14.89 52.32 44.95
C GLU A 192 15.36 52.15 46.38
N THR A 193 16.46 51.39 46.56
CA THR A 193 17.26 51.40 47.78
C THR A 193 18.52 52.23 47.58
#